data_5134f76c7d612dfcf98abe714bce1a33
#
_entry.id   5134f76c7d612dfcf98abe714bce1a33
#
_cell.length_a   1.000
_cell.length_b   1.000
_cell.length_c   1.000
_cell.angle_alpha   90.00
_cell.angle_beta   90.00
_cell.angle_gamma   90.00
#
_symmetry.space_group_name_H-M   'P 1'
#
loop_
_entity.id
_entity.type
_entity.pdbx_description
1 polymer ?
#
loop_
_entity_poly.entity_id
_entity_poly.type
_entity_poly.pdbx_seq_one_letter_code
_entity_poly.pdbx_strand_id
1 'polypeptide(L)'
;MDYAYDVSSNRDDRNYEWGLAWSAQIFLEPHIVKGTAMVHRGEEGIGKSFYAETLAMLMGKHYVKITDFDQIFGQFNAIIEYALLTHFEEAFWAGDRRAEGRFKDHISGTTRIINQKNLPMRQCRIYPRSLLNTNSRWAVPAGPIARRFGIFDVSDAHQRDIEYFAKLDAWRKNGGIEALLYYFLNEVDISKVDLRNPPRTLALLENQIATLRGVKRFWFDVLRGAKLPFFEEKDDNYHVLRDDLYDYYLIWCRSVNHKNTLSKETFGAQFKELIPALDVNGRVQRDRNGAVVNLVGSGGNHLVIGITFIKSLY
;
A
#
# COMPACT_ATOMS: atom_id res chain seq x y z
N MET A 1 24.86 -5.77 4.61
CA MET A 1 23.60 -6.55 4.73
C MET A 1 22.83 -6.17 5.98
N ASP A 2 23.52 -5.92 7.09
CA ASP A 2 22.92 -5.58 8.38
C ASP A 2 21.93 -4.40 8.32
N TYR A 3 22.28 -3.33 7.59
CA TYR A 3 21.35 -2.22 7.40
C TYR A 3 20.02 -2.64 6.72
N ALA A 4 20.08 -3.47 5.70
CA ALA A 4 18.87 -3.90 4.99
C ALA A 4 17.98 -4.78 5.89
N TYR A 5 18.57 -5.58 6.75
CA TYR A 5 17.87 -6.42 7.71
C TYR A 5 17.39 -5.63 8.94
N ASP A 6 18.33 -4.97 9.63
CA ASP A 6 18.05 -4.31 10.92
C ASP A 6 17.19 -3.05 10.77
N VAL A 7 17.45 -2.24 9.75
CA VAL A 7 16.82 -0.92 9.57
C VAL A 7 15.70 -0.97 8.55
N SER A 8 16.00 -1.32 7.29
CA SER A 8 15.02 -1.24 6.20
C SER A 8 13.87 -2.24 6.37
N SER A 9 14.17 -3.47 6.81
CA SER A 9 13.18 -4.55 7.00
C SER A 9 12.69 -4.68 8.44
N ASN A 10 13.20 -3.85 9.37
CA ASN A 10 12.86 -3.88 10.79
C ASN A 10 12.95 -5.29 11.39
N ARG A 11 13.98 -6.05 11.02
CA ARG A 11 14.26 -7.44 11.44
C ARG A 11 13.15 -8.45 11.10
N ASP A 12 12.33 -8.17 10.11
CA ASP A 12 11.36 -9.13 9.58
C ASP A 12 11.98 -9.87 8.38
N ASP A 13 12.14 -11.19 8.53
CA ASP A 13 12.79 -12.03 7.51
C ASP A 13 12.08 -11.97 6.16
N ARG A 14 10.74 -11.96 6.15
CA ARG A 14 9.95 -11.92 4.90
C ARG A 14 10.10 -10.57 4.18
N ASN A 15 10.11 -9.48 4.95
CA ASN A 15 10.34 -8.14 4.40
C ASN A 15 11.75 -8.03 3.83
N TYR A 16 12.74 -8.58 4.55
CA TYR A 16 14.13 -8.60 4.13
C TYR A 16 14.32 -9.41 2.84
N GLU A 17 13.87 -10.65 2.81
CA GLU A 17 13.98 -11.52 1.64
C GLU A 17 13.32 -10.91 0.42
N TRP A 18 12.09 -10.39 0.60
CA TRP A 18 11.37 -9.76 -0.50
C TRP A 18 12.05 -8.48 -0.98
N GLY A 19 12.46 -7.61 -0.06
CA GLY A 19 13.12 -6.33 -0.37
C GLY A 19 14.47 -6.55 -1.08
N LEU A 20 15.23 -7.54 -0.63
CA LEU A 20 16.51 -7.93 -1.24
C LEU A 20 16.31 -8.47 -2.66
N ALA A 21 15.38 -9.41 -2.82
CA ALA A 21 15.05 -9.98 -4.12
C ALA A 21 14.46 -8.95 -5.09
N TRP A 22 13.61 -8.02 -4.59
CA TRP A 22 13.07 -6.92 -5.38
C TRP A 22 14.17 -5.99 -5.89
N SER A 23 15.17 -5.69 -5.05
CA SER A 23 16.31 -4.85 -5.45
C SER A 23 17.25 -5.56 -6.42
N ALA A 24 17.56 -6.84 -6.19
CA ALA A 24 18.39 -7.64 -7.08
C ALA A 24 17.75 -7.82 -8.47
N GLN A 25 16.40 -7.94 -8.52
CA GLN A 25 15.66 -8.11 -9.77
C GLN A 25 15.85 -6.93 -10.74
N ILE A 26 16.14 -5.73 -10.25
CA ILE A 26 16.42 -4.58 -11.10
C ILE A 26 17.66 -4.83 -11.97
N PHE A 27 18.63 -5.56 -11.44
CA PHE A 27 19.90 -5.87 -12.11
C PHE A 27 19.85 -7.20 -12.87
N LEU A 28 19.20 -8.21 -12.30
CA LEU A 28 19.10 -9.54 -12.92
C LEU A 28 18.13 -9.58 -14.10
N GLU A 29 16.99 -8.89 -13.98
CA GLU A 29 15.93 -8.87 -15.00
C GLU A 29 15.47 -7.43 -15.29
N PRO A 30 16.33 -6.50 -15.75
CA PRO A 30 15.98 -5.08 -15.91
C PRO A 30 14.80 -4.86 -16.86
N HIS A 31 14.59 -5.74 -17.81
CA HIS A 31 13.54 -5.67 -18.83
C HIS A 31 12.17 -6.25 -18.37
N ILE A 32 12.09 -6.82 -17.17
CA ILE A 32 10.87 -7.44 -16.65
C ILE A 32 10.29 -6.58 -15.50
N VAL A 33 9.14 -5.96 -15.73
CA VAL A 33 8.40 -5.22 -14.69
C VAL A 33 7.49 -6.19 -13.93
N LYS A 34 7.71 -6.35 -12.63
CA LYS A 34 6.88 -7.22 -11.76
C LYS A 34 5.58 -6.56 -11.33
N GLY A 35 5.46 -5.24 -11.49
CA GLY A 35 4.25 -4.48 -11.18
C GLY A 35 4.05 -4.19 -9.69
N THR A 36 5.15 -4.15 -8.94
CA THR A 36 5.17 -3.86 -7.50
C THR A 36 6.10 -2.71 -7.17
N ALA A 37 5.80 -2.01 -6.07
CA ALA A 37 6.59 -0.92 -5.52
C ALA A 37 6.95 -1.22 -4.07
N MET A 38 8.15 -0.81 -3.67
CA MET A 38 8.60 -0.82 -2.29
C MET A 38 8.29 0.51 -1.64
N VAL A 39 7.83 0.50 -0.41
CA VAL A 39 7.51 1.70 0.37
C VAL A 39 8.19 1.62 1.73
N HIS A 40 9.07 2.55 2.02
CA HIS A 40 9.65 2.75 3.34
C HIS A 40 8.86 3.82 4.08
N ARG A 41 8.23 3.42 5.18
CA ARG A 41 7.45 4.29 6.06
C ARG A 41 8.17 4.47 7.39
N GLY A 42 8.13 5.68 7.94
CA GLY A 42 8.67 5.96 9.28
C GLY A 42 9.12 7.40 9.44
N GLU A 43 9.56 7.76 10.63
CA GLU A 43 9.93 9.11 11.01
C GLU A 43 11.14 9.67 10.21
N GLU A 44 11.37 10.96 10.32
CA GLU A 44 12.52 11.62 9.72
C GLU A 44 13.83 11.20 10.41
N GLY A 45 14.90 11.05 9.63
CA GLY A 45 16.24 10.77 10.15
C GLY A 45 16.50 9.30 10.54
N ILE A 46 15.61 8.36 10.19
CA ILE A 46 15.79 6.92 10.45
C ILE A 46 16.55 6.18 9.34
N GLY A 47 16.93 6.87 8.25
CA GLY A 47 17.75 6.29 7.19
C GLY A 47 16.99 5.87 5.92
N LYS A 48 15.70 6.15 5.74
CA LYS A 48 14.93 5.75 4.53
C LYS A 48 15.65 6.05 3.22
N SER A 49 16.16 7.28 3.07
CA SER A 49 16.83 7.73 1.84
C SER A 49 18.15 7.01 1.61
N PHE A 50 18.82 6.52 2.67
CA PHE A 50 20.08 5.78 2.54
C PHE A 50 19.94 4.53 1.67
N TYR A 51 18.82 3.80 1.77
CA TYR A 51 18.54 2.64 0.91
C TYR A 51 18.47 3.02 -0.56
N ALA A 52 17.66 4.03 -0.86
CA ALA A 52 17.47 4.52 -2.23
C ALA A 52 18.77 5.05 -2.85
N GLU A 53 19.56 5.81 -2.07
CA GLU A 53 20.84 6.36 -2.49
C GLU A 53 21.90 5.27 -2.74
N THR A 54 21.86 4.18 -1.95
CA THR A 54 22.74 3.03 -2.19
C THR A 54 22.44 2.39 -3.55
N LEU A 55 21.18 2.20 -3.89
CA LEU A 55 20.78 1.71 -5.21
C LEU A 55 21.11 2.73 -6.31
N ALA A 56 20.98 4.03 -6.04
CA ALA A 56 21.33 5.10 -6.98
C ALA A 56 22.80 5.04 -7.40
N MET A 57 23.72 4.75 -6.48
CA MET A 57 25.15 4.60 -6.78
C MET A 57 25.43 3.45 -7.76
N LEU A 58 24.62 2.39 -7.73
CA LEU A 58 24.70 1.27 -8.67
C LEU A 58 24.12 1.60 -10.06
N MET A 59 23.14 2.49 -10.12
CA MET A 59 22.33 2.71 -11.33
C MET A 59 22.75 3.94 -12.14
N GLY A 60 23.41 4.89 -11.51
CA GLY A 60 23.81 6.15 -12.16
C GLY A 60 22.61 6.85 -12.82
N LYS A 61 22.67 7.09 -14.13
CA LYS A 61 21.62 7.79 -14.89
C LYS A 61 20.27 7.07 -14.96
N HIS A 62 20.21 5.81 -14.58
CA HIS A 62 18.97 5.02 -14.55
C HIS A 62 18.21 5.13 -13.23
N TYR A 63 18.75 5.87 -12.27
CA TYR A 63 18.04 6.29 -11.06
C TYR A 63 17.49 7.70 -11.23
N VAL A 64 16.23 7.89 -10.88
CA VAL A 64 15.56 9.20 -10.92
C VAL A 64 14.89 9.48 -9.58
N LYS A 65 15.31 10.54 -8.91
CA LYS A 65 14.67 11.04 -7.69
C LYS A 65 13.51 11.97 -8.07
N ILE A 66 12.34 11.68 -7.53
CA ILE A 66 11.09 12.40 -7.76
C ILE A 66 10.67 13.08 -6.46
N THR A 67 10.60 14.38 -6.47
CA THR A 67 10.16 15.21 -5.35
C THR A 67 8.81 15.88 -5.63
N ASP A 68 8.36 15.87 -6.88
CA ASP A 68 7.09 16.38 -7.33
C ASP A 68 6.47 15.43 -8.37
N PHE A 69 5.20 15.14 -8.22
CA PHE A 69 4.45 14.28 -9.13
C PHE A 69 4.42 14.78 -10.57
N ASP A 70 4.41 16.10 -10.78
CA ASP A 70 4.40 16.69 -12.12
C ASP A 70 5.69 16.43 -12.91
N GLN A 71 6.78 16.03 -12.26
CA GLN A 71 8.01 15.61 -12.93
C GLN A 71 7.80 14.39 -13.83
N ILE A 72 6.84 13.51 -13.50
CA ILE A 72 6.56 12.29 -14.28
C ILE A 72 5.12 12.19 -14.79
N PHE A 73 4.18 12.90 -14.18
CA PHE A 73 2.77 12.90 -14.58
C PHE A 73 2.31 14.22 -15.20
N GLY A 74 3.16 15.23 -15.20
CA GLY A 74 2.93 16.51 -15.85
C GLY A 74 3.11 16.47 -17.38
N GLN A 75 3.10 17.64 -17.97
CA GLN A 75 3.20 17.79 -19.43
C GLN A 75 4.53 17.24 -19.99
N PHE A 76 5.64 17.46 -19.32
CA PHE A 76 6.97 17.00 -19.74
C PHE A 76 7.47 15.92 -18.79
N ASN A 77 7.69 14.72 -19.31
CA ASN A 77 8.00 13.54 -18.53
C ASN A 77 9.22 12.75 -19.05
N ALA A 78 10.07 13.37 -19.86
CA ALA A 78 11.21 12.70 -20.49
C ALA A 78 12.21 12.12 -19.47
N ILE A 79 12.22 12.61 -18.24
CA ILE A 79 13.08 12.15 -17.15
C ILE A 79 12.95 10.66 -16.85
N ILE A 80 11.77 10.05 -17.13
CA ILE A 80 11.53 8.62 -16.84
C ILE A 80 11.87 7.70 -18.00
N GLU A 81 12.26 8.21 -19.15
CA GLU A 81 12.45 7.39 -20.36
C GLU A 81 13.45 6.25 -20.14
N TYR A 82 14.54 6.54 -19.44
CA TYR A 82 15.61 5.57 -19.18
C TYR A 82 15.69 5.13 -17.71
N ALA A 83 14.67 5.46 -16.91
CA ALA A 83 14.64 5.12 -15.51
C ALA A 83 14.41 3.62 -15.30
N LEU A 84 15.29 2.97 -14.54
CA LEU A 84 15.08 1.64 -13.97
C LEU A 84 14.56 1.72 -12.53
N LEU A 85 14.92 2.79 -11.80
CA LEU A 85 14.41 3.08 -10.46
C LEU A 85 13.94 4.52 -10.38
N THR A 86 12.66 4.70 -10.07
CA THR A 86 12.06 5.98 -9.67
C THR A 86 11.91 6.01 -8.16
N HIS A 87 12.59 6.93 -7.52
CA HIS A 87 12.56 7.13 -6.07
C HIS A 87 11.70 8.34 -5.74
N PHE A 88 10.57 8.10 -5.08
CA PHE A 88 9.67 9.14 -4.62
C PHE A 88 10.02 9.53 -3.20
N GLU A 89 10.53 10.73 -3.00
CA GLU A 89 10.87 11.30 -1.70
C GLU A 89 9.74 12.23 -1.28
N GLU A 90 8.90 11.78 -0.34
CA GLU A 90 7.76 12.53 0.20
C GLU A 90 6.81 13.16 -0.85
N ALA A 91 6.90 12.70 -2.09
CA ALA A 91 6.10 13.19 -3.21
C ALA A 91 4.66 12.66 -3.12
N PHE A 92 3.83 13.22 -2.19
CA PHE A 92 2.48 12.74 -1.99
C PHE A 92 1.40 13.68 -2.51
N TRP A 93 0.45 13.02 -3.18
CA TRP A 93 -0.85 13.57 -3.53
C TRP A 93 -1.90 13.20 -2.47
N ALA A 94 -2.23 14.04 -1.56
CA ALA A 94 -3.26 13.78 -0.57
C ALA A 94 -4.66 13.63 -1.23
N GLY A 95 -4.97 12.43 -1.77
CA GLY A 95 -6.34 12.06 -2.13
C GLY A 95 -6.81 12.33 -3.57
N ASP A 96 -5.93 12.72 -4.49
CA ASP A 96 -6.31 12.83 -5.91
C ASP A 96 -6.45 11.45 -6.58
N ARG A 97 -7.70 11.07 -6.90
CA ARG A 97 -8.01 9.78 -7.57
C ARG A 97 -7.37 9.66 -8.97
N ARG A 98 -7.13 10.78 -9.66
CA ARG A 98 -6.49 10.76 -10.99
C ARG A 98 -5.02 10.43 -10.86
N ALA A 99 -4.35 10.99 -9.86
CA ALA A 99 -2.97 10.67 -9.55
C ALA A 99 -2.82 9.20 -9.13
N GLU A 100 -3.78 8.65 -8.36
CA GLU A 100 -3.81 7.23 -7.99
C GLU A 100 -3.78 6.30 -9.21
N GLY A 101 -4.65 6.53 -10.19
CA GLY A 101 -4.71 5.73 -11.41
C GLY A 101 -3.41 5.80 -12.21
N ARG A 102 -2.86 7.01 -12.38
CA ARG A 102 -1.59 7.25 -13.09
C ARG A 102 -0.41 6.57 -12.41
N PHE A 103 -0.38 6.59 -11.08
CA PHE A 103 0.69 5.94 -10.32
C PHE A 103 0.62 4.42 -10.38
N LYS A 104 -0.58 3.84 -10.26
CA LYS A 104 -0.78 2.40 -10.46
C LYS A 104 -0.36 1.94 -11.86
N ASP A 105 -0.64 2.76 -12.88
CA ASP A 105 -0.16 2.53 -14.24
C ASP A 105 1.37 2.65 -14.32
N HIS A 106 1.98 3.63 -13.66
CA HIS A 106 3.43 3.77 -13.63
C HIS A 106 4.14 2.55 -13.03
N ILE A 107 3.60 1.96 -11.96
CA ILE A 107 4.17 0.77 -11.30
C ILE A 107 4.11 -0.48 -12.19
N SER A 108 3.05 -0.62 -12.98
CA SER A 108 2.77 -1.86 -13.74
C SER A 108 2.86 -1.71 -15.26
N GLY A 109 2.87 -0.48 -15.76
CA GLY A 109 2.94 -0.20 -17.19
C GLY A 109 4.34 -0.43 -17.76
N THR A 110 4.38 -0.92 -18.99
CA THR A 110 5.63 -1.16 -19.73
C THR A 110 5.78 -0.23 -20.95
N THR A 111 4.83 0.66 -21.14
CA THR A 111 4.83 1.65 -22.22
C THR A 111 4.38 3.01 -21.70
N ARG A 112 4.97 4.07 -22.22
CA ARG A 112 4.61 5.45 -21.88
C ARG A 112 4.75 6.35 -23.11
N ILE A 113 3.86 7.33 -23.23
CA ILE A 113 4.08 8.46 -24.15
C ILE A 113 5.07 9.40 -23.47
N ILE A 114 6.22 9.59 -24.09
CA ILE A 114 7.25 10.52 -23.65
C ILE A 114 7.06 11.83 -24.39
N ASN A 115 6.91 12.89 -23.59
CA ASN A 115 6.83 14.27 -24.06
C ASN A 115 8.06 15.04 -23.57
N GLN A 116 8.92 15.37 -24.52
CA GLN A 116 10.11 16.18 -24.29
C GLN A 116 9.91 17.56 -24.94
N LYS A 117 10.29 18.64 -24.26
CA LYS A 117 10.16 20.00 -24.80
C LYS A 117 10.84 20.10 -26.17
N ASN A 118 10.12 20.70 -27.12
CA ASN A 118 10.60 20.92 -28.48
C ASN A 118 10.84 19.66 -29.33
N LEU A 119 10.37 18.49 -28.90
CA LEU A 119 10.44 17.25 -29.67
C LEU A 119 9.05 16.64 -29.86
N PRO A 120 8.80 15.89 -30.96
CA PRO A 120 7.56 15.16 -31.12
C PRO A 120 7.34 14.15 -29.99
N MET A 121 6.09 14.00 -29.57
CA MET A 121 5.72 12.94 -28.63
C MET A 121 6.01 11.57 -29.24
N ARG A 122 6.53 10.65 -28.46
CA ARG A 122 6.82 9.28 -28.89
C ARG A 122 6.38 8.28 -27.82
N GLN A 123 5.93 7.13 -28.26
CA GLN A 123 5.65 6.00 -27.38
C GLN A 123 6.94 5.20 -27.18
N CYS A 124 7.33 5.03 -25.92
CA CYS A 124 8.53 4.29 -25.54
C CYS A 124 8.17 3.11 -24.61
N ARG A 125 8.96 2.05 -24.68
CA ARG A 125 8.99 1.05 -23.60
C ARG A 125 9.73 1.62 -22.42
N ILE A 126 9.18 1.40 -21.23
CA ILE A 126 9.77 1.80 -19.94
C ILE A 126 9.81 0.61 -18.99
N TYR A 127 10.77 0.61 -18.09
CA TYR A 127 11.00 -0.50 -17.15
C TYR A 127 11.18 -0.02 -15.70
N PRO A 128 10.35 0.92 -15.20
CA PRO A 128 10.57 1.51 -13.89
C PRO A 128 10.24 0.52 -12.78
N ARG A 129 10.99 0.61 -11.69
CA ARG A 129 10.61 0.18 -10.36
C ARG A 129 10.39 1.43 -9.52
N SER A 130 9.49 1.36 -8.58
CA SER A 130 9.17 2.50 -7.73
C SER A 130 9.52 2.20 -6.28
N LEU A 131 10.39 3.02 -5.71
CA LEU A 131 10.69 3.06 -4.29
C LEU A 131 10.14 4.37 -3.73
N LEU A 132 9.39 4.31 -2.64
CA LEU A 132 8.76 5.46 -2.01
C LEU A 132 9.27 5.59 -0.57
N ASN A 133 9.65 6.79 -0.19
CA ASN A 133 9.92 7.14 1.21
C ASN A 133 8.83 8.08 1.72
N THR A 134 8.31 7.81 2.91
CA THR A 134 7.26 8.63 3.50
C THR A 134 7.29 8.64 5.03
N ASN A 135 6.89 9.77 5.59
CA ASN A 135 6.60 9.92 7.02
C ASN A 135 5.09 9.73 7.31
N SER A 136 4.26 9.66 6.28
CA SER A 136 2.81 9.57 6.44
C SER A 136 2.36 8.13 6.72
N ARG A 137 1.45 7.97 7.69
CA ARG A 137 0.75 6.68 7.90
C ARG A 137 -0.09 6.28 6.68
N TRP A 138 -0.57 7.24 5.91
CA TRP A 138 -1.20 7.01 4.61
C TRP A 138 -0.15 7.15 3.51
N ALA A 139 0.62 6.10 3.33
CA ALA A 139 1.77 6.08 2.44
C ALA A 139 1.39 6.03 0.95
N VAL A 140 0.38 5.26 0.59
CA VAL A 140 -0.03 5.03 -0.81
C VAL A 140 -1.53 4.74 -0.90
N PRO A 141 -2.15 4.94 -2.07
CA PRO A 141 -3.55 4.62 -2.28
C PRO A 141 -3.75 3.10 -2.40
N ALA A 142 -3.53 2.40 -1.30
CA ALA A 142 -3.70 0.96 -1.22
C ALA A 142 -5.13 0.64 -0.76
N GLY A 143 -6.03 0.38 -1.72
CA GLY A 143 -7.35 -0.16 -1.41
C GLY A 143 -7.27 -1.57 -0.78
N PRO A 144 -8.39 -2.16 -0.35
CA PRO A 144 -8.42 -3.45 0.36
C PRO A 144 -7.74 -4.61 -0.38
N ILE A 145 -7.61 -4.52 -1.70
CA ILE A 145 -6.99 -5.55 -2.57
C ILE A 145 -5.66 -5.05 -3.14
N ALA A 146 -4.96 -4.19 -2.41
CA ALA A 146 -3.69 -3.66 -2.88
C ALA A 146 -2.58 -4.71 -2.83
N ARG A 147 -2.28 -5.28 -4.00
CA ARG A 147 -1.21 -6.27 -4.23
C ARG A 147 0.07 -5.66 -4.82
N ARG A 148 0.12 -4.33 -4.97
CA ARG A 148 1.25 -3.67 -5.64
C ARG A 148 2.30 -3.11 -4.69
N PHE A 149 1.97 -2.98 -3.40
CA PHE A 149 2.79 -2.23 -2.46
C PHE A 149 3.34 -3.12 -1.35
N GLY A 150 4.66 -3.27 -1.28
CA GLY A 150 5.36 -3.76 -0.09
C GLY A 150 5.63 -2.57 0.82
N ILE A 151 4.85 -2.41 1.88
CA ILE A 151 5.01 -1.29 2.83
C ILE A 151 5.75 -1.79 4.05
N PHE A 152 6.92 -1.24 4.30
CA PHE A 152 7.78 -1.61 5.41
C PHE A 152 7.93 -0.43 6.37
N ASP A 153 7.69 -0.67 7.66
CA ASP A 153 8.06 0.26 8.71
C ASP A 153 9.55 0.14 8.95
N VAL A 154 10.26 1.21 8.63
CA VAL A 154 11.70 1.28 8.84
C VAL A 154 11.99 1.47 10.33
N SER A 155 12.95 0.73 10.85
CA SER A 155 13.34 0.79 12.27
C SER A 155 13.91 2.16 12.64
N ASP A 156 13.55 2.64 13.82
CA ASP A 156 14.07 3.87 14.42
C ASP A 156 15.30 3.62 15.31
N ALA A 157 15.78 2.35 15.42
CA ALA A 157 16.89 1.96 16.27
C ALA A 157 18.19 2.79 16.05
N HIS A 158 18.38 3.31 14.85
CA HIS A 158 19.50 4.18 14.47
C HIS A 158 19.04 5.58 14.06
N GLN A 159 17.92 6.06 14.62
CA GLN A 159 17.45 7.41 14.32
C GLN A 159 18.48 8.46 14.73
N ARG A 160 18.93 9.28 13.75
CA ARG A 160 19.95 10.32 13.93
C ARG A 160 21.32 9.81 14.42
N ASP A 161 21.61 8.53 14.24
CA ASP A 161 22.88 7.91 14.60
C ASP A 161 23.95 8.24 13.54
N ILE A 162 24.61 9.37 13.72
CA ILE A 162 25.62 9.89 12.80
C ILE A 162 26.78 8.91 12.64
N GLU A 163 27.21 8.25 13.73
CA GLU A 163 28.35 7.34 13.69
C GLU A 163 28.02 6.07 12.89
N TYR A 164 26.82 5.52 13.07
CA TYR A 164 26.33 4.37 12.32
C TYR A 164 26.28 4.66 10.83
N PHE A 165 25.65 5.77 10.43
CA PHE A 165 25.55 6.14 9.01
C PHE A 165 26.91 6.54 8.40
N ALA A 166 27.82 7.12 9.17
CA ALA A 166 29.18 7.40 8.68
C ALA A 166 29.96 6.10 8.38
N LYS A 167 29.81 5.03 9.19
CA LYS A 167 30.40 3.72 8.92
C LYS A 167 29.82 3.11 7.63
N LEU A 168 28.51 3.21 7.43
CA LEU A 168 27.86 2.72 6.20
C LEU A 168 28.31 3.51 4.97
N ASP A 169 28.49 4.82 5.10
CA ASP A 169 28.96 5.67 4.03
C ASP A 169 30.43 5.40 3.68
N ALA A 170 31.26 5.14 4.70
CA ALA A 170 32.63 4.66 4.49
C ALA A 170 32.66 3.30 3.76
N TRP A 171 31.77 2.37 4.11
CA TRP A 171 31.61 1.10 3.41
C TRP A 171 31.25 1.32 1.92
N ARG A 172 30.28 2.21 1.61
CA ARG A 172 29.92 2.56 0.21
C ARG A 172 31.12 3.02 -0.59
N LYS A 173 32.02 3.84 0.02
CA LYS A 173 33.18 4.44 -0.63
C LYS A 173 34.37 3.48 -0.78
N ASN A 174 34.39 2.39 -0.05
CA ASN A 174 35.52 1.45 0.00
C ASN A 174 35.15 0.06 -0.57
N GLY A 175 34.54 0.02 -1.74
CA GLY A 175 34.24 -1.22 -2.45
C GLY A 175 32.93 -1.90 -2.04
N GLY A 176 32.15 -1.30 -1.12
CA GLY A 176 30.88 -1.87 -0.66
C GLY A 176 29.80 -1.88 -1.74
N ILE A 177 29.81 -0.89 -2.63
CA ILE A 177 28.86 -0.81 -3.75
C ILE A 177 29.11 -1.93 -4.76
N GLU A 178 30.38 -2.19 -5.11
CA GLU A 178 30.79 -3.26 -5.99
C GLU A 178 30.48 -4.63 -5.39
N ALA A 179 30.74 -4.80 -4.10
CA ALA A 179 30.41 -6.01 -3.36
C ALA A 179 28.90 -6.25 -3.32
N LEU A 180 28.09 -5.21 -3.15
CA LEU A 180 26.63 -5.31 -3.19
C LEU A 180 26.13 -5.74 -4.58
N LEU A 181 26.68 -5.17 -5.63
CA LEU A 181 26.34 -5.58 -7.00
C LEU A 181 26.71 -7.05 -7.25
N TYR A 182 27.91 -7.46 -6.84
CA TYR A 182 28.31 -8.86 -6.93
C TYR A 182 27.33 -9.78 -6.20
N TYR A 183 26.92 -9.40 -4.97
CA TYR A 183 25.96 -10.15 -4.17
C TYR A 183 24.60 -10.27 -4.86
N PHE A 184 24.08 -9.18 -5.44
CA PHE A 184 22.83 -9.21 -6.20
C PHE A 184 22.88 -10.13 -7.41
N LEU A 185 24.02 -10.13 -8.11
CA LEU A 185 24.16 -10.89 -9.36
C LEU A 185 24.44 -12.38 -9.13
N ASN A 186 25.07 -12.75 -8.02
CA ASN A 186 25.60 -14.10 -7.83
C ASN A 186 24.99 -14.87 -6.65
N GLU A 187 24.50 -14.17 -5.60
CA GLU A 187 24.08 -14.82 -4.36
C GLU A 187 22.57 -14.74 -4.14
N VAL A 188 21.87 -13.79 -4.77
CA VAL A 188 20.44 -13.61 -4.60
C VAL A 188 19.65 -14.43 -5.61
N ASP A 189 18.93 -15.44 -5.12
CA ASP A 189 18.04 -16.26 -5.93
C ASP A 189 16.63 -15.67 -5.93
N ILE A 190 16.32 -14.82 -6.92
CA ILE A 190 15.01 -14.18 -7.05
C ILE A 190 13.87 -15.16 -7.41
N SER A 191 14.18 -16.39 -7.83
CA SER A 191 13.17 -17.39 -8.19
C SER A 191 12.41 -17.94 -6.98
N LYS A 192 12.98 -17.84 -5.79
CA LYS A 192 12.38 -18.26 -4.52
C LYS A 192 11.37 -17.29 -3.94
N VAL A 193 11.27 -16.06 -4.49
CA VAL A 193 10.45 -14.99 -3.93
C VAL A 193 9.40 -14.55 -4.95
N ASP A 194 8.14 -14.56 -4.53
CA ASP A 194 7.06 -14.01 -5.37
C ASP A 194 7.07 -12.48 -5.33
N LEU A 195 7.77 -11.88 -6.28
CA LEU A 195 7.87 -10.42 -6.39
C LEU A 195 6.58 -9.72 -6.83
N ARG A 196 5.56 -10.47 -7.28
CA ARG A 196 4.25 -9.92 -7.65
C ARG A 196 3.31 -9.78 -6.47
N ASN A 197 3.61 -10.47 -5.36
CA ASN A 197 2.84 -10.45 -4.13
C ASN A 197 3.73 -10.03 -2.95
N PRO A 198 3.85 -8.73 -2.68
CA PRO A 198 4.60 -8.22 -1.53
C PRO A 198 4.11 -8.81 -0.21
N PRO A 199 4.96 -8.87 0.82
CA PRO A 199 4.55 -9.29 2.16
C PRO A 199 3.37 -8.49 2.69
N ARG A 200 2.45 -9.17 3.37
CA ARG A 200 1.34 -8.51 4.08
C ARG A 200 1.82 -8.05 5.44
N THR A 201 2.14 -6.78 5.55
CA THR A 201 2.65 -6.15 6.77
C THR A 201 1.54 -5.45 7.56
N LEU A 202 1.79 -5.18 8.84
CA LEU A 202 0.91 -4.31 9.64
C LEU A 202 0.84 -2.91 9.03
N ALA A 203 1.95 -2.41 8.52
CA ALA A 203 2.02 -1.13 7.81
C ALA A 203 1.06 -1.07 6.60
N LEU A 204 0.97 -2.15 5.81
CA LEU A 204 0.02 -2.26 4.72
C LEU A 204 -1.43 -2.24 5.23
N LEU A 205 -1.72 -2.99 6.29
CA LEU A 205 -3.04 -3.02 6.91
C LEU A 205 -3.45 -1.63 7.42
N GLU A 206 -2.60 -0.95 8.17
CA GLU A 206 -2.84 0.42 8.64
C GLU A 206 -3.07 1.40 7.48
N ASN A 207 -2.28 1.28 6.42
CA ASN A 207 -2.46 2.10 5.22
C ASN A 207 -3.81 1.81 4.52
N GLN A 208 -4.23 0.55 4.47
CA GLN A 208 -5.55 0.16 3.95
C GLN A 208 -6.68 0.76 4.78
N ILE A 209 -6.57 0.70 6.11
CA ILE A 209 -7.53 1.30 7.04
C ILE A 209 -7.58 2.82 6.84
N ALA A 210 -6.45 3.48 6.69
CA ALA A 210 -6.36 4.92 6.45
C ALA A 210 -6.99 5.34 5.10
N THR A 211 -7.05 4.43 4.13
CA THR A 211 -7.71 4.67 2.83
C THR A 211 -9.21 4.45 2.84
N LEU A 212 -9.78 3.84 3.87
CA LEU A 212 -11.22 3.63 3.96
C LEU A 212 -11.98 4.96 3.91
N ARG A 213 -13.08 4.98 3.17
CA ARG A 213 -13.95 6.17 3.01
C ARG A 213 -15.42 5.76 3.08
N GLY A 214 -16.29 6.72 3.36
CA GLY A 214 -17.74 6.56 3.34
C GLY A 214 -18.21 5.42 4.25
N VAL A 215 -19.11 4.57 3.76
CA VAL A 215 -19.73 3.48 4.53
C VAL A 215 -18.70 2.47 5.05
N LYS A 216 -17.62 2.21 4.30
CA LYS A 216 -16.54 1.30 4.74
C LYS A 216 -15.81 1.85 5.96
N ARG A 217 -15.52 3.15 5.97
CA ARG A 217 -14.87 3.81 7.12
C ARG A 217 -15.80 3.86 8.32
N PHE A 218 -17.07 4.23 8.11
CA PHE A 218 -18.09 4.18 9.15
C PHE A 218 -18.14 2.81 9.82
N TRP A 219 -18.27 1.74 9.01
CA TRP A 219 -18.38 0.39 9.54
C TRP A 219 -17.14 -0.06 10.30
N PHE A 220 -15.96 0.27 9.78
CA PHE A 220 -14.69 0.01 10.47
C PHE A 220 -14.64 0.72 11.84
N ASP A 221 -15.03 2.00 11.91
CA ASP A 221 -15.01 2.76 13.16
C ASP A 221 -16.03 2.21 14.18
N VAL A 222 -17.21 1.74 13.72
CA VAL A 222 -18.19 1.04 14.56
C VAL A 222 -17.58 -0.23 15.16
N LEU A 223 -16.98 -1.07 14.34
CA LEU A 223 -16.37 -2.32 14.81
C LEU A 223 -15.21 -2.07 15.78
N ARG A 224 -14.33 -1.11 15.47
CA ARG A 224 -13.18 -0.73 16.31
C ARG A 224 -13.60 -0.17 17.66
N GLY A 225 -14.71 0.54 17.72
CA GLY A 225 -15.22 1.14 18.96
C GLY A 225 -15.74 0.12 19.97
N ALA A 226 -15.89 -1.15 19.58
CA ALA A 226 -16.52 -2.24 20.36
C ALA A 226 -17.87 -1.83 21.01
N LYS A 227 -18.43 -0.70 20.60
CA LYS A 227 -19.70 -0.17 21.02
C LYS A 227 -20.65 -0.21 19.84
N LEU A 228 -21.52 -1.19 19.85
CA LEU A 228 -22.66 -1.29 18.94
C LEU A 228 -23.89 -0.74 19.69
N PRO A 229 -23.99 0.59 19.88
CA PRO A 229 -24.91 1.18 20.85
C PRO A 229 -26.40 0.95 20.54
N PHE A 230 -26.70 0.47 19.34
CA PHE A 230 -28.08 0.22 18.87
C PHE A 230 -28.32 -1.22 18.44
N PHE A 231 -27.39 -2.13 18.79
CA PHE A 231 -27.52 -3.53 18.45
C PHE A 231 -28.04 -4.32 19.64
N GLU A 232 -29.12 -5.01 19.45
CA GLU A 232 -29.66 -5.99 20.43
C GLU A 232 -29.03 -7.35 20.14
N GLU A 233 -28.40 -7.96 21.15
CA GLU A 233 -27.90 -9.33 21.07
C GLU A 233 -29.08 -10.29 21.30
N LYS A 234 -29.39 -11.08 20.28
CA LYS A 234 -30.46 -12.07 20.31
C LYS A 234 -30.06 -13.29 19.51
N ASP A 235 -30.24 -14.49 20.05
CA ASP A 235 -29.94 -15.75 19.37
C ASP A 235 -28.54 -15.84 18.79
N ASP A 236 -27.51 -15.41 19.56
CA ASP A 236 -26.10 -15.30 19.11
C ASP A 236 -25.87 -14.40 17.88
N ASN A 237 -26.77 -13.45 17.64
CA ASN A 237 -26.66 -12.47 16.57
C ASN A 237 -26.92 -11.06 17.09
N TYR A 238 -26.35 -10.07 16.38
CA TYR A 238 -26.67 -8.67 16.60
C TYR A 238 -27.81 -8.23 15.68
N HIS A 239 -28.85 -7.70 16.26
CA HIS A 239 -30.00 -7.14 15.56
C HIS A 239 -29.95 -5.63 15.63
N VAL A 240 -30.21 -4.95 14.53
CA VAL A 240 -30.35 -3.50 14.46
C VAL A 240 -31.43 -3.12 13.47
N LEU A 241 -32.24 -2.12 13.82
CA LEU A 241 -33.15 -1.51 12.86
C LEU A 241 -32.35 -0.76 11.79
N ARG A 242 -32.78 -0.87 10.54
CA ARG A 242 -32.11 -0.16 9.42
C ARG A 242 -32.12 1.35 9.59
N ASP A 243 -33.18 1.86 10.21
CA ASP A 243 -33.35 3.27 10.45
C ASP A 243 -32.37 3.75 11.51
N ASP A 244 -32.23 3.03 12.62
CA ASP A 244 -31.30 3.36 13.69
C ASP A 244 -29.86 3.30 13.20
N LEU A 245 -29.52 2.31 12.36
CA LEU A 245 -28.19 2.21 11.77
C LEU A 245 -27.88 3.39 10.82
N TYR A 246 -28.87 3.85 10.06
CA TYR A 246 -28.72 5.02 9.20
C TYR A 246 -28.60 6.31 10.01
N ASP A 247 -29.39 6.47 11.06
CA ASP A 247 -29.30 7.62 11.96
C ASP A 247 -27.93 7.68 12.65
N TYR A 248 -27.41 6.51 13.05
CA TYR A 248 -26.06 6.42 13.59
C TYR A 248 -24.97 6.79 12.55
N TYR A 249 -25.15 6.36 11.31
CA TYR A 249 -24.28 6.81 10.20
C TYR A 249 -24.31 8.35 10.04
N LEU A 250 -25.46 8.98 10.13
CA LEU A 250 -25.56 10.44 10.06
C LEU A 250 -24.88 11.15 11.24
N ILE A 251 -25.00 10.59 12.46
CA ILE A 251 -24.28 11.09 13.64
C ILE A 251 -22.79 10.96 13.45
N TRP A 252 -22.32 9.78 12.98
CA TRP A 252 -20.90 9.56 12.66
C TRP A 252 -20.40 10.53 11.59
N CYS A 253 -21.13 10.75 10.51
CA CYS A 253 -20.76 11.72 9.48
C CYS A 253 -20.52 13.12 10.06
N ARG A 254 -21.38 13.56 11.00
CA ARG A 254 -21.21 14.85 11.67
C ARG A 254 -19.96 14.86 12.56
N SER A 255 -19.72 13.79 13.32
CA SER A 255 -18.58 13.70 14.25
C SER A 255 -17.22 13.74 13.55
N VAL A 256 -17.13 13.18 12.32
CA VAL A 256 -15.90 13.17 11.50
C VAL A 256 -15.85 14.24 10.42
N ASN A 257 -16.81 15.20 10.45
CA ASN A 257 -16.94 16.27 9.45
C ASN A 257 -17.00 15.75 7.99
N HIS A 258 -17.72 14.64 7.78
CA HIS A 258 -17.92 14.04 6.47
C HIS A 258 -19.03 14.77 5.70
N LYS A 259 -18.65 15.62 4.72
CA LYS A 259 -19.58 16.53 4.03
C LYS A 259 -20.57 15.86 3.09
N ASN A 260 -20.23 14.69 2.53
CA ASN A 260 -21.04 14.01 1.51
C ASN A 260 -21.80 12.82 2.13
N THR A 261 -22.88 13.12 2.88
CA THR A 261 -23.77 12.10 3.38
C THR A 261 -24.56 11.43 2.25
N LEU A 262 -24.68 10.11 2.32
CA LEU A 262 -25.46 9.33 1.36
C LEU A 262 -26.94 9.36 1.72
N SER A 263 -27.83 9.16 0.73
CA SER A 263 -29.23 8.87 1.02
C SER A 263 -29.36 7.50 1.73
N LYS A 264 -30.48 7.28 2.42
CA LYS A 264 -30.76 6.04 3.15
C LYS A 264 -30.69 4.81 2.25
N GLU A 265 -31.21 4.92 1.02
CA GLU A 265 -31.21 3.85 0.02
C GLU A 265 -29.80 3.53 -0.44
N THR A 266 -29.00 4.55 -0.75
CA THR A 266 -27.60 4.40 -1.20
C THR A 266 -26.72 3.85 -0.09
N PHE A 267 -26.91 4.35 1.16
CA PHE A 267 -26.24 3.81 2.33
C PHE A 267 -26.56 2.32 2.53
N GLY A 268 -27.84 1.96 2.50
CA GLY A 268 -28.28 0.58 2.67
C GLY A 268 -27.74 -0.37 1.62
N ALA A 269 -27.69 0.07 0.36
CA ALA A 269 -27.10 -0.72 -0.73
C ALA A 269 -25.59 -0.96 -0.51
N GLN A 270 -24.82 0.09 -0.22
CA GLN A 270 -23.38 -0.03 0.03
C GLN A 270 -23.07 -0.81 1.33
N PHE A 271 -23.91 -0.66 2.36
CA PHE A 271 -23.72 -1.38 3.61
C PHE A 271 -23.93 -2.88 3.45
N LYS A 272 -24.92 -3.30 2.66
CA LYS A 272 -25.15 -4.71 2.34
C LYS A 272 -23.95 -5.39 1.69
N GLU A 273 -23.19 -4.66 0.87
CA GLU A 273 -21.97 -5.19 0.24
C GLU A 273 -20.84 -5.49 1.24
N LEU A 274 -20.89 -4.87 2.43
CA LEU A 274 -19.85 -5.02 3.45
C LEU A 274 -20.09 -6.20 4.37
N ILE A 275 -21.34 -6.66 4.48
CA ILE A 275 -21.73 -7.71 5.43
C ILE A 275 -21.92 -9.01 4.65
N PRO A 276 -21.06 -10.02 4.85
CA PRO A 276 -21.24 -11.30 4.21
C PRO A 276 -22.43 -12.06 4.80
N ALA A 277 -23.14 -12.82 3.99
CA ALA A 277 -24.11 -13.80 4.45
C ALA A 277 -23.40 -14.92 5.21
N LEU A 278 -23.99 -15.36 6.33
CA LEU A 278 -23.49 -16.52 7.10
C LEU A 278 -24.35 -17.76 6.80
N ASP A 279 -23.73 -18.92 6.84
CA ASP A 279 -24.43 -20.19 6.80
C ASP A 279 -25.02 -20.58 8.17
N VAL A 280 -25.72 -21.69 8.23
CA VAL A 280 -26.37 -22.22 9.46
C VAL A 280 -25.38 -22.48 10.61
N ASN A 281 -24.07 -22.53 10.32
CA ASN A 281 -23.01 -22.73 11.30
C ASN A 281 -22.26 -21.43 11.61
N GLY A 282 -22.74 -20.26 11.15
CA GLY A 282 -22.11 -18.96 11.34
C GLY A 282 -20.85 -18.74 10.48
N ARG A 283 -20.61 -19.54 9.43
CA ARG A 283 -19.50 -19.37 8.51
C ARG A 283 -19.92 -18.51 7.34
N VAL A 284 -18.95 -17.72 6.82
CA VAL A 284 -19.18 -16.88 5.64
C VAL A 284 -19.61 -17.74 4.45
N GLN A 285 -20.82 -17.50 3.93
CA GLN A 285 -21.32 -18.20 2.75
C GLN A 285 -20.48 -17.83 1.54
N ARG A 286 -20.17 -18.86 0.73
CA ARG A 286 -19.48 -18.69 -0.55
C ARG A 286 -20.33 -19.29 -1.66
N ASP A 287 -20.33 -18.66 -2.82
CA ASP A 287 -20.97 -19.20 -4.01
C ASP A 287 -20.18 -20.39 -4.60
N ARG A 288 -20.70 -20.97 -5.70
CA ARG A 288 -20.05 -22.11 -6.39
C ARG A 288 -18.66 -21.79 -6.92
N ASN A 289 -18.32 -20.52 -7.06
CA ASN A 289 -17.01 -20.02 -7.53
C ASN A 289 -16.10 -19.59 -6.37
N GLY A 290 -16.53 -19.77 -5.11
CA GLY A 290 -15.80 -19.40 -3.92
C GLY A 290 -15.90 -17.91 -3.54
N ALA A 291 -16.68 -17.10 -4.26
CA ALA A 291 -16.92 -15.71 -3.92
C ALA A 291 -17.84 -15.59 -2.67
N VAL A 292 -17.58 -14.57 -1.84
CA VAL A 292 -18.38 -14.31 -0.64
C VAL A 292 -19.79 -13.86 -1.04
N VAL A 293 -20.79 -14.57 -0.55
CA VAL A 293 -22.21 -14.18 -0.70
C VAL A 293 -22.52 -13.11 0.35
N ASN A 294 -23.03 -11.98 -0.09
CA ASN A 294 -23.43 -10.89 0.82
C ASN A 294 -24.86 -11.10 1.33
N LEU A 295 -25.15 -10.60 2.53
CA LEU A 295 -26.47 -10.68 3.13
C LEU A 295 -27.52 -10.07 2.21
N VAL A 296 -28.38 -10.91 1.68
CA VAL A 296 -29.64 -10.50 1.04
C VAL A 296 -30.63 -10.25 2.17
N GLY A 297 -31.05 -8.99 2.36
CA GLY A 297 -32.01 -8.67 3.41
C GLY A 297 -33.27 -9.51 3.29
N SER A 298 -33.55 -10.34 4.29
CA SER A 298 -34.90 -10.87 4.52
C SER A 298 -35.86 -9.68 4.66
N GLY A 299 -37.04 -9.77 4.11
CA GLY A 299 -38.03 -8.70 3.95
C GLY A 299 -38.59 -8.05 5.23
N GLY A 300 -37.71 -7.67 6.16
CA GLY A 300 -38.03 -6.97 7.40
C GLY A 300 -37.20 -5.71 7.60
N ASN A 301 -37.58 -4.87 8.52
CA ASN A 301 -36.86 -3.64 8.90
C ASN A 301 -35.56 -3.90 9.68
N HIS A 302 -35.25 -5.14 10.00
CA HIS A 302 -34.07 -5.54 10.77
C HIS A 302 -32.93 -6.01 9.91
N LEU A 303 -31.69 -5.68 10.30
CA LEU A 303 -30.46 -6.23 9.81
C LEU A 303 -29.89 -7.16 10.87
N VAL A 304 -29.54 -8.38 10.49
CA VAL A 304 -28.95 -9.39 11.39
C VAL A 304 -27.48 -9.56 11.04
N ILE A 305 -26.60 -9.39 12.02
CA ILE A 305 -25.15 -9.52 11.86
C ILE A 305 -24.67 -10.62 12.81
N GLY A 306 -24.06 -11.67 12.28
CA GLY A 306 -23.55 -12.77 13.09
C GLY A 306 -22.43 -12.34 14.03
N ILE A 307 -22.52 -12.69 15.30
CA ILE A 307 -21.53 -12.37 16.35
C ILE A 307 -20.16 -12.96 15.98
N THR A 308 -20.14 -14.15 15.40
CA THR A 308 -18.89 -14.83 14.97
C THR A 308 -18.13 -14.00 13.95
N PHE A 309 -18.81 -13.32 13.02
CA PHE A 309 -18.17 -12.44 12.05
C PHE A 309 -17.49 -11.25 12.73
N ILE A 310 -18.18 -10.62 13.68
CA ILE A 310 -17.65 -9.47 14.43
C ILE A 310 -16.44 -9.91 15.26
N LYS A 311 -16.52 -11.04 15.98
CA LYS A 311 -15.41 -11.59 16.78
C LYS A 311 -14.20 -12.04 15.95
N SER A 312 -14.38 -12.36 14.68
CA SER A 312 -13.27 -12.74 13.77
C SER A 312 -12.50 -11.55 13.19
N LEU A 313 -12.99 -10.33 13.39
CA LEU A 313 -12.36 -9.09 12.94
C LEU A 313 -11.46 -8.45 14.01
N TYR A 314 -11.52 -8.95 15.26
CA TYR A 314 -10.65 -8.64 16.38
C TYR A 314 -9.68 -9.80 16.67
#